data_a8c4c50ce48df2f71fb70fc499ffb7bd
#
_entry.id   a8c4c50ce48df2f71fb70fc499ffb7bd
#
_cell.length_a   1.000
_cell.length_b   1.000
_cell.length_c   1.000
_cell.angle_alpha   90.00
_cell.angle_beta   90.00
_cell.angle_gamma   90.00
#
_symmetry.space_group_name_H-M   'P 1'
#
loop_
_entity.id
_entity.type
_entity.pdbx_description
1 polymer ?
#
loop_
_entity_poly.entity_id
_entity_poly.type
_entity_poly.pdbx_seq_one_letter_code
_entity_poly.pdbx_strand_id
1 'polypeptide(L)'
;MTHAMLKGSNVPLEATTVRAVLRWTPGQGVPDVDVSALLLGPDGRVRSDEDFVFYNQPRHPSGTVWRLGKKRVAEGLTDTIQSELTGVEPGVSRILLVASADGVAFDQVPALCILLYDAGAADAEPLARFDIKPETGAETALICGELYRRGEGWKFRALGEGYSNGLEGLATDFGISVDESEAAAEEPPTSALPLPPEVPAYGYPQPVPVPAASAGDGYFRMPPQGPQFIGR
;
A
#
# COMPACT_ATOMS: atom_id res chain seq x y z
N MET A 1 5.53 -0.54 -28.17
CA MET A 1 5.96 0.87 -28.32
C MET A 1 5.38 1.67 -27.16
N THR A 2 6.20 2.25 -26.30
CA THR A 2 5.76 2.97 -25.08
C THR A 2 5.36 4.41 -25.40
N HIS A 3 4.15 4.83 -25.03
CA HIS A 3 3.72 6.22 -25.13
C HIS A 3 4.27 7.04 -23.95
N ALA A 4 5.20 7.98 -24.21
CA ALA A 4 5.61 8.98 -23.24
C ALA A 4 4.48 10.01 -23.09
N MET A 5 3.92 10.11 -21.87
CA MET A 5 2.75 10.93 -21.57
C MET A 5 3.18 12.30 -21.04
N LEU A 6 2.42 13.32 -21.38
CA LEU A 6 2.44 14.63 -20.74
C LEU A 6 1.19 14.78 -19.86
N LYS A 7 1.25 15.65 -18.85
CA LYS A 7 0.08 16.00 -18.02
C LYS A 7 -1.11 16.37 -18.89
N GLY A 8 -2.27 15.78 -18.64
CA GLY A 8 -3.51 15.97 -19.40
C GLY A 8 -3.63 15.14 -20.67
N SER A 9 -2.55 14.52 -21.16
CA SER A 9 -2.63 13.65 -22.34
C SER A 9 -3.32 12.32 -22.03
N ASN A 10 -3.86 11.65 -23.06
CA ASN A 10 -4.54 10.37 -22.90
C ASN A 10 -4.22 9.41 -24.05
N VAL A 11 -4.34 8.11 -23.77
CA VAL A 11 -4.17 7.03 -24.76
C VAL A 11 -5.34 6.04 -24.66
N PRO A 12 -5.83 5.48 -25.76
CA PRO A 12 -6.80 4.39 -25.72
C PRO A 12 -6.14 3.11 -25.21
N LEU A 13 -6.92 2.25 -24.55
CA LEU A 13 -6.48 0.97 -24.04
C LEU A 13 -7.22 -0.14 -24.78
N GLU A 14 -6.47 -1.00 -25.45
CA GLU A 14 -6.99 -2.21 -26.10
C GLU A 14 -6.88 -3.43 -25.17
N ALA A 15 -6.04 -3.33 -24.11
CA ALA A 15 -5.86 -4.36 -23.12
C ALA A 15 -7.13 -4.55 -22.27
N THR A 16 -7.52 -5.80 -22.05
CA THR A 16 -8.65 -6.18 -21.19
C THR A 16 -8.32 -6.07 -19.71
N THR A 17 -7.04 -6.27 -19.36
CA THR A 17 -6.51 -6.15 -18.02
C THR A 17 -5.22 -5.34 -18.05
N VAL A 18 -5.14 -4.33 -17.20
CA VAL A 18 -3.97 -3.45 -17.11
C VAL A 18 -3.32 -3.50 -15.74
N ARG A 19 -2.00 -3.32 -15.72
CA ARG A 19 -1.23 -3.06 -14.50
C ARG A 19 -0.73 -1.63 -14.54
N ALA A 20 -1.14 -0.85 -13.55
CA ALA A 20 -0.60 0.47 -13.27
C ALA A 20 0.50 0.30 -12.21
N VAL A 21 1.74 0.48 -12.62
CA VAL A 21 2.93 0.31 -11.79
C VAL A 21 3.47 1.68 -11.42
N LEU A 22 3.31 2.06 -10.16
CA LEU A 22 3.99 3.20 -9.60
C LEU A 22 5.44 2.82 -9.32
N ARG A 23 6.40 3.64 -9.73
CA ARG A 23 7.84 3.38 -9.55
C ARG A 23 8.56 4.63 -9.10
N TRP A 24 9.51 4.47 -8.16
CA TRP A 24 10.37 5.53 -7.65
C TRP A 24 11.76 4.99 -7.30
N THR A 25 12.72 5.91 -7.14
CA THR A 25 14.07 5.54 -6.71
C THR A 25 14.13 5.59 -5.17
N PRO A 26 14.38 4.44 -4.50
CA PRO A 26 14.56 4.43 -3.05
C PRO A 26 15.91 5.03 -2.64
N GLY A 27 15.99 5.58 -1.43
CA GLY A 27 17.23 6.15 -0.89
C GLY A 27 17.11 6.49 0.58
N GLN A 28 18.20 6.96 1.16
CA GLN A 28 18.17 7.46 2.53
C GLN A 28 17.33 8.73 2.59
N GLY A 29 16.33 8.77 3.48
CA GLY A 29 15.39 9.88 3.62
C GLY A 29 14.28 9.92 2.57
N VAL A 30 14.24 8.99 1.61
CA VAL A 30 13.12 8.85 0.68
C VAL A 30 11.98 8.13 1.40
N PRO A 31 10.77 8.73 1.46
CA PRO A 31 9.63 8.11 2.11
C PRO A 31 9.19 6.83 1.39
N ASP A 32 8.47 6.01 2.11
CA ASP A 32 7.75 4.91 1.49
C ASP A 32 6.52 5.47 0.74
N VAL A 33 6.25 4.94 -0.44
CA VAL A 33 5.14 5.38 -1.28
C VAL A 33 4.17 4.23 -1.45
N ASP A 34 2.88 4.50 -1.30
CA ASP A 34 1.80 3.56 -1.51
C ASP A 34 0.97 3.94 -2.72
N VAL A 35 0.57 2.94 -3.51
CA VAL A 35 -0.43 3.11 -4.56
C VAL A 35 -1.81 2.70 -4.05
N SER A 36 -2.81 3.49 -4.41
CA SER A 36 -4.22 3.19 -4.17
C SER A 36 -5.06 3.46 -5.42
N ALA A 37 -6.29 2.97 -5.41
CA ALA A 37 -7.25 3.21 -6.49
C ALA A 37 -8.63 3.55 -5.92
N LEU A 38 -9.30 4.56 -6.51
CA LEU A 38 -10.67 4.92 -6.21
C LEU A 38 -11.54 4.63 -7.44
N LEU A 39 -12.60 3.85 -7.25
CA LEU A 39 -13.57 3.55 -8.30
C LEU A 39 -14.71 4.57 -8.21
N LEU A 40 -14.86 5.40 -9.23
CA LEU A 40 -15.81 6.50 -9.21
C LEU A 40 -17.02 6.24 -10.10
N GLY A 41 -18.17 6.62 -9.61
CA GLY A 41 -19.42 6.69 -10.37
C GLY A 41 -19.41 7.80 -11.43
N PRO A 42 -20.51 7.93 -12.18
CA PRO A 42 -20.68 9.01 -13.17
C PRO A 42 -20.69 10.42 -12.56
N ASP A 43 -21.04 10.53 -11.28
CA ASP A 43 -21.03 11.76 -10.49
C ASP A 43 -19.61 12.19 -10.05
N GLY A 44 -18.62 11.33 -10.29
CA GLY A 44 -17.22 11.56 -9.93
C GLY A 44 -16.89 11.27 -8.47
N ARG A 45 -17.75 10.53 -7.76
CA ARG A 45 -17.56 10.10 -6.38
C ARG A 45 -17.55 8.59 -6.26
N VAL A 46 -17.01 8.08 -5.17
CA VAL A 46 -17.17 6.66 -4.80
C VAL A 46 -18.63 6.39 -4.45
N ARG A 47 -19.07 5.15 -4.65
CA ARG A 47 -20.43 4.70 -4.32
C ARG A 47 -20.52 4.26 -2.85
N SER A 48 -19.41 3.77 -2.32
CA SER A 48 -19.21 3.40 -0.91
C SER A 48 -17.72 3.35 -0.60
N ASP A 49 -17.34 3.19 0.68
CA ASP A 49 -15.94 3.05 1.10
C ASP A 49 -15.27 1.80 0.52
N GLU A 50 -16.05 0.79 0.11
CA GLU A 50 -15.55 -0.39 -0.60
C GLU A 50 -14.93 -0.07 -1.97
N ASP A 51 -15.29 1.06 -2.58
CA ASP A 51 -14.71 1.54 -3.84
C ASP A 51 -13.28 2.08 -3.69
N PHE A 52 -12.70 2.04 -2.48
CA PHE A 52 -11.32 2.43 -2.21
C PHE A 52 -10.43 1.21 -2.01
N VAL A 53 -9.50 0.99 -2.95
CA VAL A 53 -8.52 -0.10 -2.93
C VAL A 53 -7.17 0.46 -2.48
N PHE A 54 -6.66 0.00 -1.34
CA PHE A 54 -5.41 0.46 -0.71
C PHE A 54 -4.77 -0.67 0.12
N TYR A 55 -3.77 -0.40 0.95
CA TYR A 55 -3.03 -1.44 1.68
C TYR A 55 -3.90 -2.24 2.67
N ASN A 56 -4.88 -1.61 3.35
CA ASN A 56 -5.81 -2.31 4.26
C ASN A 56 -6.96 -3.02 3.53
N GLN A 57 -7.36 -2.51 2.38
CA GLN A 57 -8.38 -3.12 1.50
C GLN A 57 -7.75 -3.40 0.12
N PRO A 58 -6.88 -4.41 0.00
CA PRO A 58 -6.08 -4.62 -1.21
C PRO A 58 -6.87 -5.16 -2.39
N ARG A 59 -8.15 -5.48 -2.23
CA ARG A 59 -9.02 -6.02 -3.28
C ARG A 59 -10.41 -5.42 -3.19
N HIS A 60 -10.87 -4.87 -4.31
CA HIS A 60 -12.27 -4.45 -4.44
C HIS A 60 -13.21 -5.66 -4.37
N PRO A 61 -14.42 -5.56 -3.75
CA PRO A 61 -15.38 -6.67 -3.62
C PRO A 61 -15.78 -7.32 -4.95
N SER A 62 -15.87 -6.55 -6.04
CA SER A 62 -16.12 -7.11 -7.38
C SER A 62 -15.00 -8.04 -7.87
N GLY A 63 -13.82 -8.00 -7.26
CA GLY A 63 -12.66 -8.75 -7.69
C GLY A 63 -11.96 -8.23 -8.93
N THR A 64 -12.41 -7.11 -9.52
CA THR A 64 -11.88 -6.58 -10.78
C THR A 64 -10.72 -5.60 -10.62
N VAL A 65 -10.55 -5.01 -9.44
CA VAL A 65 -9.45 -4.10 -9.11
C VAL A 65 -8.78 -4.56 -7.82
N TRP A 66 -7.44 -4.69 -7.86
CA TRP A 66 -6.68 -5.11 -6.68
C TRP A 66 -5.24 -4.59 -6.69
N ARG A 67 -4.69 -4.41 -5.50
CA ARG A 67 -3.30 -4.07 -5.27
C ARG A 67 -2.44 -5.33 -5.20
N LEU A 68 -1.34 -5.36 -5.94
CA LEU A 68 -0.38 -6.48 -5.95
C LEU A 68 0.73 -6.31 -4.91
N GLY A 69 0.82 -5.12 -4.30
CA GLY A 69 1.83 -4.77 -3.30
C GLY A 69 3.18 -4.36 -3.88
N LYS A 70 4.09 -4.03 -2.95
CA LYS A 70 5.40 -3.47 -3.25
C LYS A 70 6.40 -4.52 -3.70
N LYS A 71 7.26 -4.15 -4.64
CA LYS A 71 8.38 -4.97 -5.10
C LYS A 71 9.62 -4.12 -5.33
N ARG A 72 10.80 -4.71 -5.08
CA ARG A 72 12.07 -4.14 -5.49
C ARG A 72 12.43 -4.70 -6.86
N VAL A 73 12.72 -3.82 -7.79
CA VAL A 73 13.20 -4.14 -9.14
C VAL A 73 14.55 -3.46 -9.38
N ALA A 74 15.21 -3.75 -10.50
CA ALA A 74 16.51 -3.16 -10.82
C ALA A 74 16.46 -1.62 -10.91
N GLU A 75 15.33 -1.09 -11.40
CA GLU A 75 15.10 0.35 -11.62
C GLU A 75 14.54 1.09 -10.38
N GLY A 76 14.31 0.40 -9.25
CA GLY A 76 13.82 1.04 -8.03
C GLY A 76 12.83 0.20 -7.21
N LEU A 77 11.95 0.87 -6.47
CA LEU A 77 10.79 0.29 -5.82
C LEU A 77 9.55 0.50 -6.69
N THR A 78 8.64 -0.46 -6.62
CA THR A 78 7.35 -0.39 -7.30
C THR A 78 6.23 -0.78 -6.36
N ASP A 79 5.05 -0.19 -6.60
CA ASP A 79 3.78 -0.65 -6.05
C ASP A 79 2.74 -0.67 -7.19
N THR A 80 1.81 -1.63 -7.19
CA THR A 80 1.04 -1.93 -8.39
C THR A 80 -0.45 -2.11 -8.10
N ILE A 81 -1.28 -1.46 -8.90
CA ILE A 81 -2.71 -1.73 -9.04
C ILE A 81 -2.93 -2.52 -10.34
N GLN A 82 -3.68 -3.61 -10.27
CA GLN A 82 -4.17 -4.33 -11.44
C GLN A 82 -5.68 -4.15 -11.57
N SER A 83 -6.14 -3.90 -12.80
CA SER A 83 -7.55 -3.66 -13.12
C SER A 83 -7.97 -4.51 -14.32
N GLU A 84 -8.97 -5.37 -14.12
CA GLU A 84 -9.64 -6.13 -15.18
C GLU A 84 -10.77 -5.27 -15.75
N LEU A 85 -10.47 -4.51 -16.79
CA LEU A 85 -11.33 -3.46 -17.33
C LEU A 85 -12.66 -3.98 -17.90
N THR A 86 -12.66 -5.20 -18.43
CA THR A 86 -13.86 -5.85 -18.99
C THR A 86 -14.86 -6.27 -17.93
N GLY A 87 -14.38 -6.57 -16.71
CA GLY A 87 -15.20 -6.98 -15.58
C GLY A 87 -15.67 -5.82 -14.70
N VAL A 88 -15.14 -4.61 -14.91
CA VAL A 88 -15.55 -3.44 -14.09
C VAL A 88 -17.02 -3.14 -14.28
N GLU A 89 -17.73 -2.98 -13.17
CA GLU A 89 -19.17 -2.73 -13.13
C GLU A 89 -19.59 -1.52 -13.97
N PRO A 90 -20.75 -1.54 -14.63
CA PRO A 90 -21.24 -0.41 -15.44
C PRO A 90 -21.40 0.89 -14.64
N GLY A 91 -21.66 0.79 -13.33
CA GLY A 91 -21.76 1.94 -12.42
C GLY A 91 -20.44 2.66 -12.17
N VAL A 92 -19.29 2.04 -12.52
CA VAL A 92 -17.98 2.67 -12.41
C VAL A 92 -17.61 3.32 -13.75
N SER A 93 -17.43 4.63 -13.76
CA SER A 93 -17.03 5.40 -14.93
C SER A 93 -15.54 5.68 -15.00
N ARG A 94 -14.86 5.71 -13.85
CA ARG A 94 -13.43 6.02 -13.72
C ARG A 94 -12.80 5.20 -12.59
N ILE A 95 -11.48 4.98 -12.70
CA ILE A 95 -10.63 4.44 -11.65
C ILE A 95 -9.46 5.41 -11.52
N LEU A 96 -9.39 6.15 -10.43
CA LEU A 96 -8.25 7.00 -10.12
C LEU A 96 -7.09 6.15 -9.61
N LEU A 97 -5.89 6.48 -10.02
CA LEU A 97 -4.64 5.88 -9.56
C LEU A 97 -3.89 6.92 -8.74
N VAL A 98 -3.75 6.66 -7.46
CA VAL A 98 -3.25 7.63 -6.47
C VAL A 98 -1.95 7.12 -5.87
N ALA A 99 -0.98 8.01 -5.72
CA ALA A 99 0.21 7.80 -4.89
C ALA A 99 0.04 8.57 -3.58
N SER A 100 0.44 7.98 -2.47
CA SER A 100 0.51 8.66 -1.17
C SER A 100 1.83 8.35 -0.47
N ALA A 101 2.34 9.33 0.29
CA ALA A 101 3.51 9.20 1.15
C ALA A 101 3.12 9.66 2.55
N ASP A 102 3.47 8.87 3.56
CA ASP A 102 3.07 9.14 4.93
C ASP A 102 3.88 10.32 5.51
N GLY A 103 3.19 11.44 5.70
CA GLY A 103 3.72 12.65 6.35
C GLY A 103 4.91 13.32 5.65
N VAL A 104 5.30 12.86 4.46
CA VAL A 104 6.46 13.38 3.71
C VAL A 104 6.06 13.84 2.31
N ALA A 105 6.54 14.99 1.91
CA ALA A 105 6.21 15.56 0.62
C ALA A 105 6.89 14.84 -0.56
N PHE A 106 6.22 14.79 -1.70
CA PHE A 106 6.68 14.11 -2.91
C PHE A 106 7.89 14.76 -3.59
N ASP A 107 8.29 15.98 -3.21
CA ASP A 107 9.55 16.57 -3.64
C ASP A 107 10.79 15.76 -3.22
N GLN A 108 10.64 14.93 -2.15
CA GLN A 108 11.66 14.02 -1.66
C GLN A 108 11.64 12.64 -2.32
N VAL A 109 10.73 12.39 -3.27
CA VAL A 109 10.60 11.11 -3.98
C VAL A 109 11.18 11.20 -5.39
N PRO A 110 12.45 10.77 -5.59
CA PRO A 110 13.11 10.92 -6.89
C PRO A 110 12.55 9.94 -7.93
N ALA A 111 12.49 10.41 -9.18
CA ALA A 111 12.11 9.64 -10.36
C ALA A 111 10.74 8.95 -10.27
N LEU A 112 9.79 9.58 -9.56
CA LEU A 112 8.43 9.09 -9.47
C LEU A 112 7.78 9.04 -10.85
N CYS A 113 7.28 7.88 -11.23
CA CYS A 113 6.55 7.71 -12.48
C CYS A 113 5.49 6.61 -12.35
N ILE A 114 4.47 6.69 -13.21
CA ILE A 114 3.51 5.62 -13.41
C ILE A 114 3.71 5.00 -14.79
N LEU A 115 3.72 3.67 -14.82
CA LEU A 115 3.88 2.84 -16.01
C LEU A 115 2.63 1.98 -16.16
N LEU A 116 2.06 1.94 -17.35
CA LEU A 116 0.90 1.12 -17.63
C LEU A 116 1.30 -0.04 -18.52
N TYR A 117 0.94 -1.27 -18.13
CA TYR A 117 1.22 -2.50 -18.86
C TYR A 117 -0.06 -3.23 -19.21
N ASP A 118 -0.05 -3.93 -20.35
CA ASP A 118 -1.00 -5.00 -20.61
C ASP A 118 -0.67 -6.21 -19.72
N ALA A 119 -1.59 -6.58 -18.84
CA ALA A 119 -1.37 -7.68 -17.90
C ALA A 119 -1.43 -9.06 -18.60
N GLY A 120 -2.01 -9.14 -19.78
CA GLY A 120 -2.07 -10.36 -20.59
C GLY A 120 -0.81 -10.64 -21.38
N ALA A 121 0.05 -9.63 -21.56
CA ALA A 121 1.30 -9.76 -22.29
C ALA A 121 2.48 -9.95 -21.32
N ALA A 122 3.09 -11.15 -21.35
CA ALA A 122 4.31 -11.41 -20.58
C ALA A 122 5.48 -10.62 -21.19
N ASP A 123 6.29 -10.00 -20.32
CA ASP A 123 7.51 -9.26 -20.71
C ASP A 123 7.30 -8.12 -21.74
N ALA A 124 6.08 -7.56 -21.79
CA ALA A 124 5.77 -6.45 -22.69
C ALA A 124 6.39 -5.13 -22.22
N GLU A 125 6.75 -4.29 -23.20
CA GLU A 125 7.03 -2.88 -22.92
C GLU A 125 5.78 -2.18 -22.34
N PRO A 126 5.95 -1.17 -21.50
CA PRO A 126 4.81 -0.40 -21.00
C PRO A 126 4.03 0.23 -22.17
N LEU A 127 2.71 0.19 -22.08
CA LEU A 127 1.78 0.88 -23.01
C LEU A 127 1.96 2.38 -22.90
N ALA A 128 2.12 2.87 -21.66
CA ALA A 128 2.28 4.29 -21.37
C ALA A 128 3.24 4.50 -20.20
N ARG A 129 3.95 5.64 -20.20
CA ARG A 129 4.77 6.13 -19.11
C ARG A 129 4.48 7.60 -18.88
N PHE A 130 4.25 7.96 -17.62
CA PHE A 130 4.12 9.34 -17.18
C PHE A 130 5.07 9.60 -16.01
N ASP A 131 6.02 10.53 -16.21
CA ASP A 131 6.93 10.99 -15.16
C ASP A 131 6.21 12.06 -14.34
N ILE A 132 5.99 11.80 -13.06
CA ILE A 132 5.17 12.63 -12.16
C ILE A 132 6.08 13.62 -11.45
N LYS A 133 5.68 14.89 -11.48
CA LYS A 133 6.37 15.95 -10.75
C LYS A 133 5.37 16.66 -9.86
N PRO A 134 5.67 16.81 -8.55
CA PRO A 134 4.89 17.67 -7.67
C PRO A 134 4.83 19.09 -8.23
N GLU A 135 3.71 19.79 -8.05
CA GLU A 135 3.55 21.16 -8.55
C GLU A 135 4.09 22.19 -7.55
N THR A 136 3.79 22.00 -6.27
CA THR A 136 4.19 22.92 -5.20
C THR A 136 5.34 22.39 -4.35
N GLY A 137 5.54 21.05 -4.36
CA GLY A 137 6.52 20.36 -3.52
C GLY A 137 6.03 20.07 -2.11
N ALA A 138 4.78 20.43 -1.77
CA ALA A 138 4.18 20.18 -0.46
C ALA A 138 3.15 19.04 -0.48
N GLU A 139 2.92 18.45 -1.63
CA GLU A 139 1.94 17.38 -1.80
C GLU A 139 2.41 16.10 -1.11
N THR A 140 1.52 15.48 -0.34
CA THR A 140 1.71 14.17 0.30
C THR A 140 0.82 13.09 -0.30
N ALA A 141 -0.12 13.47 -1.19
CA ALA A 141 -0.82 12.57 -2.10
C ALA A 141 -0.89 13.18 -3.51
N LEU A 142 -0.91 12.31 -4.52
CA LEU A 142 -0.94 12.70 -5.94
C LEU A 142 -1.89 11.79 -6.71
N ILE A 143 -2.83 12.35 -7.46
CA ILE A 143 -3.55 11.61 -8.50
C ILE A 143 -2.61 11.47 -9.70
N CYS A 144 -2.02 10.30 -9.86
CA CYS A 144 -1.06 10.00 -10.93
C CYS A 144 -1.75 9.99 -12.30
N GLY A 145 -2.95 9.45 -12.35
CA GLY A 145 -3.75 9.35 -13.55
C GLY A 145 -5.09 8.65 -13.32
N GLU A 146 -5.84 8.49 -14.39
CA GLU A 146 -7.13 7.81 -14.35
C GLU A 146 -7.29 6.83 -15.51
N LEU A 147 -7.95 5.71 -15.24
CA LEU A 147 -8.56 4.85 -16.24
C LEU A 147 -10.03 5.30 -16.36
N TYR A 148 -10.51 5.62 -17.55
CA TYR A 148 -11.88 6.11 -17.71
C TYR A 148 -12.56 5.53 -18.93
N ARG A 149 -13.88 5.36 -18.84
CA ARG A 149 -14.70 4.88 -19.95
C ARG A 149 -14.87 5.95 -21.01
N ARG A 150 -14.73 5.55 -22.28
CA ARG A 150 -15.02 6.42 -23.43
C ARG A 150 -15.66 5.60 -24.55
N GLY A 151 -16.96 5.80 -24.76
CA GLY A 151 -17.72 4.89 -25.60
C GLY A 151 -17.75 3.49 -24.99
N GLU A 152 -17.46 2.48 -25.78
CA GLU A 152 -17.41 1.09 -25.32
C GLU A 152 -16.02 0.66 -24.79
N GLY A 153 -15.03 1.54 -24.85
CA GLY A 153 -13.66 1.25 -24.45
C GLY A 153 -13.19 2.03 -23.23
N TRP A 154 -11.94 1.78 -22.87
CA TRP A 154 -11.24 2.47 -21.80
C TRP A 154 -10.08 3.30 -22.34
N LYS A 155 -9.77 4.37 -21.64
CA LYS A 155 -8.59 5.20 -21.89
C LYS A 155 -7.82 5.42 -20.59
N PHE A 156 -6.52 5.65 -20.70
CA PHE A 156 -5.71 6.18 -19.61
C PHE A 156 -5.43 7.65 -19.85
N ARG A 157 -5.56 8.50 -18.83
CA ARG A 157 -5.15 9.91 -18.82
C ARG A 157 -4.13 10.14 -17.72
N ALA A 158 -3.05 10.82 -18.06
CA ALA A 158 -2.05 11.31 -17.11
C ALA A 158 -2.55 12.60 -16.45
N LEU A 159 -2.58 12.66 -15.11
CA LEU A 159 -3.10 13.81 -14.36
C LEU A 159 -1.98 14.57 -13.63
N GLY A 160 -1.37 13.99 -12.60
CA GLY A 160 -0.35 14.66 -11.80
C GLY A 160 -0.93 15.79 -10.95
N GLU A 161 -2.10 15.57 -10.34
CA GLU A 161 -2.78 16.52 -9.46
C GLU A 161 -2.42 16.23 -8.01
N GLY A 162 -1.98 17.24 -7.26
CA GLY A 162 -1.46 17.09 -5.91
C GLY A 162 -2.40 17.53 -4.81
N TYR A 163 -2.28 16.86 -3.65
CA TYR A 163 -3.00 17.15 -2.42
C TYR A 163 -2.00 17.35 -1.27
N SER A 164 -1.98 18.54 -0.69
CA SER A 164 -1.12 18.86 0.46
C SER A 164 -1.69 18.34 1.79
N ASN A 165 -2.99 18.08 1.83
CA ASN A 165 -3.70 17.45 2.96
C ASN A 165 -3.71 15.90 2.86
N GLY A 166 -2.90 15.35 1.99
CA GLY A 166 -2.63 13.91 1.90
C GLY A 166 -3.77 13.07 1.35
N LEU A 167 -3.65 11.76 1.61
CA LEU A 167 -4.62 10.77 1.16
C LEU A 167 -5.99 10.97 1.81
N GLU A 168 -6.02 11.43 3.05
CA GLU A 168 -7.26 11.70 3.81
C GLU A 168 -8.09 12.80 3.14
N GLY A 169 -7.47 13.95 2.81
CA GLY A 169 -8.17 15.03 2.12
C GLY A 169 -8.63 14.63 0.74
N LEU A 170 -7.80 13.88 -0.01
CA LEU A 170 -8.18 13.34 -1.30
C LEU A 170 -9.37 12.37 -1.15
N ALA A 171 -9.32 11.43 -0.21
CA ALA A 171 -10.40 10.47 0.02
C ALA A 171 -11.72 11.17 0.36
N THR A 172 -11.67 12.19 1.23
CA THR A 172 -12.83 13.00 1.61
C THR A 172 -13.45 13.72 0.40
N ASP A 173 -12.64 14.30 -0.49
CA ASP A 173 -13.12 14.99 -1.71
C ASP A 173 -13.87 14.04 -2.63
N PHE A 174 -13.47 12.77 -2.68
CA PHE A 174 -14.14 11.75 -3.48
C PHE A 174 -15.25 10.99 -2.74
N GLY A 175 -15.52 11.32 -1.47
CA GLY A 175 -16.66 10.82 -0.69
C GLY A 175 -16.37 9.57 0.14
N ILE A 176 -15.10 9.27 0.41
CA ILE A 176 -14.70 8.25 1.39
C ILE A 176 -14.91 8.84 2.80
N SER A 177 -15.55 8.06 3.67
CA SER A 177 -15.66 8.38 5.10
C SER A 177 -14.35 8.02 5.79
N VAL A 178 -13.59 9.04 6.20
CA VAL A 178 -12.39 8.83 7.02
C VAL A 178 -12.82 8.90 8.47
N ASP A 179 -12.97 7.75 9.13
CA ASP A 179 -13.19 7.71 10.57
C ASP A 179 -11.89 8.14 11.27
N GLU A 180 -11.90 9.31 11.91
CA GLU A 180 -10.78 9.83 12.71
C GLU A 180 -10.33 8.88 13.83
N SER A 181 -11.08 7.79 14.08
CA SER A 181 -10.80 6.79 15.10
C SER A 181 -9.60 5.89 14.80
N GLU A 182 -9.19 5.72 13.53
CA GLU A 182 -8.06 4.86 13.19
C GLU A 182 -6.71 5.59 13.20
N ALA A 183 -6.69 6.91 13.03
CA ALA A 183 -5.47 7.71 13.15
C ALA A 183 -4.95 7.85 14.59
N ALA A 184 -5.76 7.51 15.60
CA ALA A 184 -5.41 7.59 17.02
C ALA A 184 -4.87 6.27 17.60
N ALA A 185 -4.70 5.21 16.81
CA ALA A 185 -4.35 3.86 17.30
C ALA A 185 -2.85 3.54 17.28
N GLU A 186 -1.95 4.47 16.93
CA GLU A 186 -0.49 4.24 16.95
C GLU A 186 0.26 5.00 18.06
N GLU A 187 -0.40 5.48 19.11
CA GLU A 187 0.31 5.76 20.35
C GLU A 187 0.27 4.50 21.24
N PRO A 188 1.44 3.91 21.60
CA PRO A 188 1.45 2.84 22.58
C PRO A 188 0.91 3.44 23.90
N PRO A 189 -0.04 2.78 24.58
CA PRO A 189 -0.55 3.29 25.83
C PRO A 189 0.60 3.34 26.84
N THR A 190 1.04 4.54 27.16
CA THR A 190 1.82 4.78 28.36
C THR A 190 0.87 4.55 29.54
N SER A 191 0.64 3.28 29.81
CA SER A 191 -0.10 2.84 30.99
C SER A 191 0.78 3.14 32.22
N ALA A 192 0.67 4.33 32.72
CA ALA A 192 1.04 4.60 34.10
C ALA A 192 0.05 3.81 34.97
N LEU A 193 0.47 2.61 35.37
CA LEU A 193 -0.22 1.86 36.41
C LEU A 193 -0.24 2.74 37.66
N PRO A 194 -1.41 3.01 38.26
CA PRO A 194 -1.44 3.63 39.57
C PRO A 194 -0.78 2.69 40.58
N LEU A 195 0.20 3.22 41.34
CA LEU A 195 0.82 2.52 42.46
C LEU A 195 -0.27 2.07 43.43
N PRO A 196 -0.25 0.79 43.87
CA PRO A 196 -1.16 0.35 44.92
C PRO A 196 -0.83 1.08 46.21
N PRO A 197 -1.83 1.37 47.09
CA PRO A 197 -1.58 2.01 48.36
C PRO A 197 -0.72 1.12 49.27
N GLU A 198 0.26 1.72 49.91
CA GLU A 198 1.15 1.04 50.88
C GLU A 198 0.29 0.40 51.98
N VAL A 199 0.35 -0.94 52.08
CA VAL A 199 -0.14 -1.69 53.26
C VAL A 199 1.00 -1.86 54.26
N PRO A 200 0.73 -1.74 55.59
CA PRO A 200 1.77 -1.82 56.61
C PRO A 200 2.41 -3.21 56.65
N ALA A 201 3.73 -3.20 56.80
CA ALA A 201 4.56 -4.38 56.87
C ALA A 201 4.19 -5.29 58.05
N TYR A 202 3.58 -6.44 57.78
CA TYR A 202 3.62 -7.59 58.67
C TYR A 202 4.79 -8.49 58.27
N GLY A 203 5.72 -8.72 59.25
CA GLY A 203 6.95 -9.43 59.02
C GLY A 203 6.76 -10.88 58.59
N TYR A 204 7.47 -11.24 57.54
CA TYR A 204 7.66 -12.62 57.16
C TYR A 204 8.92 -13.20 57.81
N PRO A 205 8.89 -14.45 58.30
CA PRO A 205 10.10 -15.14 58.82
C PRO A 205 11.09 -15.38 57.71
N GLN A 206 12.38 -15.20 58.00
CA GLN A 206 13.50 -15.41 57.09
C GLN A 206 13.64 -16.89 56.69
N PRO A 207 13.93 -17.19 55.43
CA PRO A 207 14.22 -18.56 55.00
C PRO A 207 15.58 -19.01 55.53
N VAL A 208 15.62 -20.18 56.11
CA VAL A 208 16.84 -20.89 56.55
C VAL A 208 17.70 -21.31 55.36
N PRO A 209 19.03 -21.22 55.43
CA PRO A 209 19.91 -21.65 54.36
C PRO A 209 19.92 -23.16 54.18
N VAL A 210 19.62 -23.64 52.98
CA VAL A 210 19.83 -25.06 52.56
C VAL A 210 21.25 -25.24 52.02
N PRO A 211 21.94 -26.34 52.37
CA PRO A 211 23.30 -26.59 51.93
C PRO A 211 23.38 -26.90 50.42
N ALA A 212 24.43 -26.41 49.78
CA ALA A 212 24.75 -26.63 48.37
C ALA A 212 24.98 -28.12 48.08
N ALA A 213 24.21 -28.66 47.13
CA ALA A 213 24.50 -29.98 46.54
C ALA A 213 25.42 -29.80 45.32
N SER A 214 26.44 -30.61 45.29
CA SER A 214 27.53 -30.66 44.32
C SER A 214 27.09 -30.90 42.89
N ALA A 215 27.86 -30.31 41.95
CA ALA A 215 27.79 -30.51 40.51
C ALA A 215 27.87 -32.00 40.12
N GLY A 216 26.91 -32.42 39.32
CA GLY A 216 26.94 -33.68 38.59
C GLY A 216 26.85 -33.38 37.09
N ASP A 217 27.89 -33.79 36.35
CA ASP A 217 27.99 -33.73 34.90
C ASP A 217 26.82 -34.46 34.23
N GLY A 218 25.88 -33.73 33.67
CA GLY A 218 24.78 -34.27 32.87
C GLY A 218 25.02 -34.02 31.39
N TYR A 219 25.61 -34.99 30.68
CA TYR A 219 25.67 -34.97 29.22
C TYR A 219 24.28 -34.90 28.61
N PHE A 220 24.02 -33.83 27.88
CA PHE A 220 22.79 -33.68 27.05
C PHE A 220 22.89 -34.65 25.86
N ARG A 221 22.08 -35.69 25.85
CA ARG A 221 22.00 -36.68 24.77
C ARG A 221 20.80 -36.33 23.92
N MET A 222 21.03 -35.94 22.64
CA MET A 222 19.96 -35.76 21.68
C MET A 222 19.23 -37.08 21.39
N PRO A 223 17.88 -37.04 21.21
CA PRO A 223 17.15 -38.22 20.79
C PRO A 223 17.48 -38.59 19.32
N PRO A 224 17.43 -39.89 18.95
CA PRO A 224 17.77 -40.35 17.61
C PRO A 224 16.77 -39.81 16.57
N GLN A 225 17.30 -39.33 15.46
CA GLN A 225 16.49 -38.91 14.28
C GLN A 225 15.84 -40.14 13.62
N GLY A 226 14.56 -40.07 13.35
CA GLY A 226 13.82 -41.11 12.68
C GLY A 226 14.28 -41.36 11.21
N PRO A 227 13.89 -42.50 10.61
CA PRO A 227 14.39 -42.92 9.32
C PRO A 227 14.05 -41.99 8.19
N GLN A 228 15.06 -41.61 7.40
CA GLN A 228 14.88 -40.85 6.16
C GLN A 228 14.28 -41.76 5.09
N PHE A 229 13.18 -41.32 4.50
CA PHE A 229 12.57 -41.96 3.34
C PHE A 229 13.49 -41.77 2.12
N ILE A 230 14.15 -42.85 1.70
CA ILE A 230 14.78 -42.93 0.38
C ILE A 230 13.73 -43.52 -0.56
N GLY A 231 13.12 -42.68 -1.38
CA GLY A 231 12.23 -43.07 -2.46
C GLY A 231 13.02 -43.42 -3.71
N ARG A 232 12.66 -44.51 -4.30
CA ARG A 232 13.07 -44.90 -5.67
C ARG A 232 12.29 -44.10 -6.71
#